data_9fa4f6270846794b661a10662d8574e8
#
_entry.id   9fa4f6270846794b661a10662d8574e8
#
_cell.length_a   1.000
_cell.length_b   1.000
_cell.length_c   1.000
_cell.angle_alpha   90.00
_cell.angle_beta   90.00
_cell.angle_gamma   90.00
#
_symmetry.space_group_name_H-M   'P 1'
#
loop_
_entity.id
_entity.type
_entity.pdbx_description
1 polymer ?
#
loop_
_entity_poly.entity_id
_entity_poly.type
_entity_poly.pdbx_seq_one_letter_code
_entity_poly.pdbx_strand_id
1 'polypeptide(L)'
;MDWIKDNYPDLIANPLVRSLIIILGSIIIAKITDLVFTVIIKRITSKTRTELDDKIVVLFHKPIFYSILFVGFSMAVKTANIPEYLDFALVGLFKTITIIIWLFLISRILILAIDWASKQTDNKLLQQKTLPLFNNLGKIALGLFGTYFIFLSWDININGILASAGVLGVVLGLAAKDTVANFFAGIFLMADSPFKEGDYILLETGERGYVKSMGLRSTRFLTRDDIEITIPNSVIASSKIVNESGGPEDIERVRITLMIAYGSDIDEVKDLLKSIALKNDNVQNEPEPRVRFREFAESGIKLQLLFWIYKPEKRGRTVDAINTEIYKRFKENQITIPYPTMRVLMPDK
;
A
#
# COMPACT_ATOMS: atom_id res chain seq x y z
N MET A 1 -17.10 -52.93 25.22
CA MET A 1 -18.29 -52.19 25.71
C MET A 1 -19.46 -53.12 25.98
N ASP A 2 -19.56 -54.19 25.24
CA ASP A 2 -20.66 -55.17 25.36
C ASP A 2 -20.62 -55.98 26.68
N TRP A 3 -19.44 -56.38 27.16
CA TRP A 3 -19.27 -57.07 28.45
C TRP A 3 -19.82 -56.27 29.66
N ILE A 4 -19.67 -54.88 29.63
CA ILE A 4 -20.20 -54.02 30.70
C ILE A 4 -21.72 -53.89 30.58
N LYS A 5 -22.28 -53.88 29.35
CA LYS A 5 -23.73 -53.86 29.11
C LYS A 5 -24.40 -55.13 29.60
N ASP A 6 -23.74 -56.28 29.43
CA ASP A 6 -24.28 -57.57 29.79
C ASP A 6 -24.21 -57.85 31.31
N ASN A 7 -23.17 -57.35 31.99
CA ASN A 7 -23.00 -57.60 33.43
C ASN A 7 -23.58 -56.51 34.36
N TYR A 8 -23.74 -55.26 33.85
CA TYR A 8 -24.24 -54.13 34.65
C TYR A 8 -25.24 -53.25 33.86
N PRO A 9 -26.37 -53.83 33.39
CA PRO A 9 -27.31 -53.08 32.55
C PRO A 9 -27.94 -51.87 33.29
N ASP A 10 -28.21 -51.99 34.58
CA ASP A 10 -28.82 -50.93 35.40
C ASP A 10 -27.86 -49.75 35.64
N LEU A 11 -26.58 -49.99 35.72
CA LEU A 11 -25.58 -48.97 35.88
C LEU A 11 -25.47 -48.07 34.65
N ILE A 12 -25.53 -48.63 33.45
CA ILE A 12 -25.50 -47.90 32.20
C ILE A 12 -26.85 -47.28 31.86
N ALA A 13 -27.95 -47.87 32.34
CA ALA A 13 -29.28 -47.29 32.18
C ALA A 13 -29.46 -45.96 32.92
N ASN A 14 -28.71 -45.77 34.02
CA ASN A 14 -28.82 -44.54 34.80
C ASN A 14 -28.15 -43.32 34.07
N PRO A 15 -28.93 -42.26 33.75
CA PRO A 15 -28.41 -41.05 33.05
C PRO A 15 -27.25 -40.39 33.79
N LEU A 16 -27.26 -40.36 35.13
CA LEU A 16 -26.22 -39.72 35.92
C LEU A 16 -24.90 -40.51 35.85
N VAL A 17 -24.96 -41.85 35.80
CA VAL A 17 -23.77 -42.69 35.65
C VAL A 17 -23.14 -42.49 34.27
N ARG A 18 -23.93 -42.42 33.21
CA ARG A 18 -23.45 -42.08 31.86
C ARG A 18 -22.78 -40.74 31.81
N SER A 19 -23.40 -39.73 32.42
CA SER A 19 -22.82 -38.39 32.47
C SER A 19 -21.47 -38.36 33.21
N LEU A 20 -21.35 -39.09 34.31
CA LEU A 20 -20.10 -39.23 35.05
C LEU A 20 -18.99 -39.89 34.20
N ILE A 21 -19.35 -40.96 33.46
CA ILE A 21 -18.42 -41.65 32.56
C ILE A 21 -17.92 -40.66 31.46
N ILE A 22 -18.84 -39.88 30.89
CA ILE A 22 -18.49 -38.87 29.87
C ILE A 22 -17.52 -37.80 30.47
N ILE A 23 -17.80 -37.32 31.67
CA ILE A 23 -16.93 -36.33 32.35
C ILE A 23 -15.54 -36.92 32.56
N LEU A 24 -15.42 -38.11 33.14
CA LEU A 24 -14.13 -38.77 33.37
C LEU A 24 -13.40 -39.05 32.06
N GLY A 25 -14.14 -39.57 31.05
CA GLY A 25 -13.61 -39.78 29.71
C GLY A 25 -13.06 -38.50 29.07
N SER A 26 -13.80 -37.37 29.19
CA SER A 26 -13.38 -36.11 28.63
C SER A 26 -12.12 -35.55 29.32
N ILE A 27 -11.98 -35.73 30.63
CA ILE A 27 -10.78 -35.35 31.36
C ILE A 27 -9.57 -36.19 30.91
N ILE A 28 -9.76 -37.51 30.72
CA ILE A 28 -8.69 -38.39 30.24
C ILE A 28 -8.28 -38.00 28.81
N ILE A 29 -9.26 -37.82 27.93
CA ILE A 29 -9.00 -37.42 26.53
C ILE A 29 -8.30 -36.07 26.48
N ALA A 30 -8.76 -35.09 27.27
CA ALA A 30 -8.12 -33.77 27.35
C ALA A 30 -6.66 -33.87 27.80
N LYS A 31 -6.35 -34.69 28.82
CA LYS A 31 -4.98 -34.94 29.26
C LYS A 31 -4.12 -35.65 28.24
N ILE A 32 -4.66 -36.68 27.57
CA ILE A 32 -3.95 -37.39 26.51
C ILE A 32 -3.65 -36.46 25.35
N THR A 33 -4.63 -35.64 24.93
CA THR A 33 -4.45 -34.67 23.86
C THR A 33 -3.38 -33.63 24.23
N ASP A 34 -3.37 -33.13 25.47
CA ASP A 34 -2.38 -32.19 25.96
C ASP A 34 -0.97 -32.82 25.97
N LEU A 35 -0.83 -34.09 26.39
CA LEU A 35 0.43 -34.84 26.37
C LEU A 35 0.94 -35.03 24.92
N VAL A 36 0.06 -35.49 24.03
CA VAL A 36 0.36 -35.71 22.59
C VAL A 36 0.78 -34.38 21.94
N PHE A 37 0.02 -33.34 22.23
CA PHE A 37 0.31 -32.00 21.75
C PHE A 37 1.70 -31.55 22.21
N THR A 38 2.03 -31.71 23.49
CA THR A 38 3.34 -31.39 24.05
C THR A 38 4.50 -32.15 23.36
N VAL A 39 4.30 -33.45 23.07
CA VAL A 39 5.31 -34.29 22.40
C VAL A 39 5.49 -33.89 20.93
N ILE A 40 4.39 -33.69 20.22
CA ILE A 40 4.44 -33.28 18.82
C ILE A 40 5.15 -31.93 18.69
N ILE A 41 4.80 -30.99 19.55
CA ILE A 41 5.38 -29.65 19.59
C ILE A 41 6.87 -29.70 19.83
N LYS A 42 7.31 -30.35 20.89
CA LYS A 42 8.75 -30.51 21.16
C LYS A 42 9.53 -31.08 19.98
N ARG A 43 8.87 -31.91 19.15
CA ARG A 43 9.47 -32.49 17.95
C ARG A 43 9.50 -31.53 16.75
N ILE A 44 8.53 -30.62 16.65
CA ILE A 44 8.46 -29.60 15.58
C ILE A 44 9.40 -28.43 15.91
N THR A 45 9.33 -27.91 17.13
CA THR A 45 10.14 -26.77 17.57
C THR A 45 11.64 -27.09 17.63
N SER A 46 12.02 -28.35 17.88
CA SER A 46 13.43 -28.77 17.78
C SER A 46 14.01 -28.65 16.35
N LYS A 47 13.17 -28.50 15.32
CA LYS A 47 13.58 -28.37 13.91
C LYS A 47 13.47 -26.94 13.38
N THR A 48 12.73 -26.06 14.04
CA THR A 48 12.56 -24.64 13.63
C THR A 48 13.45 -23.74 14.46
N ARG A 49 14.08 -22.74 13.79
CA ARG A 49 15.04 -21.81 14.43
C ARG A 49 14.40 -20.51 14.94
N THR A 50 13.07 -20.41 14.98
CA THR A 50 12.38 -19.16 15.31
C THR A 50 11.72 -19.24 16.70
N GLU A 51 12.09 -18.33 17.58
CA GLU A 51 11.49 -18.20 18.93
C GLU A 51 9.98 -17.95 18.94
N LEU A 52 9.41 -17.54 17.82
CA LEU A 52 7.97 -17.29 17.69
C LEU A 52 7.15 -18.55 17.70
N ASP A 53 7.60 -19.58 16.98
CA ASP A 53 6.89 -20.84 16.86
C ASP A 53 6.70 -21.48 18.24
N ASP A 54 7.73 -21.41 19.09
CA ASP A 54 7.68 -21.91 20.46
C ASP A 54 6.65 -21.16 21.31
N LYS A 55 6.61 -19.84 21.20
CA LYS A 55 5.67 -19.00 21.96
C LYS A 55 4.21 -19.21 21.54
N ILE A 56 3.96 -19.29 20.23
CA ILE A 56 2.61 -19.50 19.70
C ILE A 56 2.09 -20.86 20.11
N VAL A 57 2.91 -21.85 20.00
CA VAL A 57 2.50 -23.22 20.24
C VAL A 57 2.18 -23.48 21.71
N VAL A 58 2.95 -22.93 22.64
CA VAL A 58 2.65 -22.98 24.08
C VAL A 58 1.30 -22.37 24.42
N LEU A 59 0.86 -21.34 23.66
CA LEU A 59 -0.43 -20.70 23.89
C LEU A 59 -1.62 -21.59 23.56
N PHE A 60 -1.49 -22.58 22.66
CA PHE A 60 -2.60 -23.46 22.25
C PHE A 60 -2.93 -24.55 23.30
N HIS A 61 -2.02 -24.89 24.21
CA HIS A 61 -2.26 -25.94 25.21
C HIS A 61 -3.54 -25.76 26.00
N LYS A 62 -3.68 -24.60 26.65
CA LYS A 62 -4.86 -24.31 27.47
C LYS A 62 -6.17 -24.29 26.69
N PRO A 63 -6.27 -23.59 25.55
CA PRO A 63 -7.49 -23.59 24.74
C PRO A 63 -7.93 -24.98 24.26
N ILE A 64 -7.00 -25.79 23.78
CA ILE A 64 -7.32 -27.15 23.31
C ILE A 64 -7.80 -28.02 24.47
N PHE A 65 -7.07 -28.02 25.59
CA PHE A 65 -7.44 -28.78 26.78
C PHE A 65 -8.86 -28.43 27.28
N TYR A 66 -9.12 -27.13 27.48
CA TYR A 66 -10.42 -26.67 27.97
C TYR A 66 -11.55 -26.87 26.94
N SER A 67 -11.26 -26.77 25.63
CA SER A 67 -12.28 -27.06 24.61
C SER A 67 -12.75 -28.51 24.68
N ILE A 68 -11.84 -29.48 24.78
CA ILE A 68 -12.19 -30.89 24.92
C ILE A 68 -12.98 -31.12 26.21
N LEU A 69 -12.52 -30.50 27.31
CA LEU A 69 -13.19 -30.62 28.59
C LEU A 69 -14.61 -30.09 28.56
N PHE A 70 -14.85 -28.88 28.02
CA PHE A 70 -16.16 -28.26 27.99
C PHE A 70 -17.10 -28.90 26.95
N VAL A 71 -16.55 -29.42 25.85
CA VAL A 71 -17.36 -30.25 24.92
C VAL A 71 -17.83 -31.53 25.64
N GLY A 72 -16.94 -32.21 26.37
CA GLY A 72 -17.31 -33.39 27.15
C GLY A 72 -18.34 -33.04 28.25
N PHE A 73 -18.19 -31.94 28.95
CA PHE A 73 -19.13 -31.48 29.94
C PHE A 73 -20.50 -31.16 29.31
N SER A 74 -20.53 -30.51 28.15
CA SER A 74 -21.79 -30.25 27.43
C SER A 74 -22.48 -31.56 27.01
N MET A 75 -21.72 -32.56 26.58
CA MET A 75 -22.28 -33.88 26.28
C MET A 75 -22.80 -34.59 27.54
N ALA A 76 -22.10 -34.47 28.65
CA ALA A 76 -22.50 -35.07 29.92
C ALA A 76 -23.81 -34.44 30.44
N VAL A 77 -23.91 -33.10 30.39
CA VAL A 77 -25.12 -32.38 30.78
C VAL A 77 -26.33 -32.85 29.97
N LYS A 78 -26.22 -32.93 28.65
CA LYS A 78 -27.28 -33.43 27.75
C LYS A 78 -27.70 -34.87 28.06
N THR A 79 -26.79 -35.70 28.58
CA THR A 79 -27.03 -37.11 28.88
C THR A 79 -27.65 -37.26 30.29
N ALA A 80 -27.49 -36.27 31.17
CA ALA A 80 -27.94 -36.31 32.56
C ALA A 80 -29.45 -36.24 32.76
N ASN A 81 -30.21 -35.95 31.71
CA ASN A 81 -31.69 -35.81 31.77
C ASN A 81 -32.16 -34.75 32.81
N ILE A 82 -31.43 -33.66 32.90
CA ILE A 82 -31.75 -32.53 33.75
C ILE A 82 -32.83 -31.63 33.10
N PRO A 83 -33.51 -30.75 33.85
CA PRO A 83 -34.46 -29.81 33.28
C PRO A 83 -33.87 -28.99 32.13
N GLU A 84 -34.64 -28.78 31.05
CA GLU A 84 -34.20 -28.16 29.80
C GLU A 84 -33.57 -26.78 29.99
N TYR A 85 -34.10 -25.97 30.92
CA TYR A 85 -33.54 -24.64 31.21
C TYR A 85 -32.13 -24.70 31.84
N LEU A 86 -31.84 -25.79 32.62
CA LEU A 86 -30.50 -26.00 33.18
C LEU A 86 -29.55 -26.55 32.12
N ASP A 87 -30.01 -27.47 31.26
CA ASP A 87 -29.23 -27.97 30.12
C ASP A 87 -28.79 -26.78 29.24
N PHE A 88 -29.76 -25.95 28.81
CA PHE A 88 -29.51 -24.76 28.01
C PHE A 88 -28.50 -23.81 28.66
N ALA A 89 -28.69 -23.48 29.95
CA ALA A 89 -27.84 -22.55 30.68
C ALA A 89 -26.41 -23.08 30.84
N LEU A 90 -26.24 -24.37 31.22
CA LEU A 90 -24.93 -24.98 31.41
C LEU A 90 -24.16 -25.12 30.09
N VAL A 91 -24.83 -25.58 29.04
CA VAL A 91 -24.24 -25.72 27.71
C VAL A 91 -23.85 -24.34 27.13
N GLY A 92 -24.75 -23.33 27.29
CA GLY A 92 -24.44 -21.94 26.92
C GLY A 92 -23.24 -21.38 27.66
N LEU A 93 -23.14 -21.66 28.97
CA LEU A 93 -22.01 -21.25 29.80
C LEU A 93 -20.69 -21.88 29.33
N PHE A 94 -20.66 -23.20 29.08
CA PHE A 94 -19.45 -23.87 28.61
C PHE A 94 -18.99 -23.37 27.23
N LYS A 95 -19.94 -23.15 26.30
CA LYS A 95 -19.65 -22.53 25.01
C LYS A 95 -19.06 -21.13 25.18
N THR A 96 -19.67 -20.30 26.04
CA THR A 96 -19.22 -18.94 26.32
C THR A 96 -17.79 -18.92 26.87
N ILE A 97 -17.49 -19.78 27.84
CA ILE A 97 -16.13 -19.88 28.41
C ILE A 97 -15.13 -20.32 27.32
N THR A 98 -15.52 -21.30 26.50
CA THR A 98 -14.67 -21.75 25.37
C THR A 98 -14.40 -20.61 24.40
N ILE A 99 -15.41 -19.85 23.98
CA ILE A 99 -15.26 -18.69 23.10
C ILE A 99 -14.30 -17.66 23.71
N ILE A 100 -14.46 -17.33 24.98
CA ILE A 100 -13.59 -16.38 25.69
C ILE A 100 -12.13 -16.86 25.70
N ILE A 101 -11.88 -18.14 25.95
CA ILE A 101 -10.52 -18.71 25.95
C ILE A 101 -9.89 -18.59 24.55
N TRP A 102 -10.63 -18.86 23.47
CA TRP A 102 -10.14 -18.71 22.11
C TRP A 102 -9.91 -17.25 21.73
N LEU A 103 -10.77 -16.33 22.17
CA LEU A 103 -10.56 -14.89 21.97
C LEU A 103 -9.28 -14.40 22.63
N PHE A 104 -9.01 -14.85 23.86
CA PHE A 104 -7.73 -14.53 24.53
C PHE A 104 -6.53 -15.10 23.77
N LEU A 105 -6.62 -16.32 23.26
CA LEU A 105 -5.56 -16.92 22.45
C LEU A 105 -5.32 -16.08 21.18
N ILE A 106 -6.38 -15.80 20.41
CA ILE A 106 -6.28 -15.04 19.15
C ILE A 106 -5.73 -13.64 19.42
N SER A 107 -6.19 -12.97 20.49
CA SER A 107 -5.65 -11.65 20.90
C SER A 107 -4.15 -11.71 21.21
N ARG A 108 -3.69 -12.75 21.89
CA ARG A 108 -2.26 -12.97 22.18
C ARG A 108 -1.44 -13.21 20.92
N ILE A 109 -1.94 -14.06 20.03
CA ILE A 109 -1.30 -14.35 18.74
C ILE A 109 -1.22 -13.07 17.89
N LEU A 110 -2.31 -12.28 17.83
CA LEU A 110 -2.32 -11.00 17.11
C LEU A 110 -1.24 -10.05 17.61
N ILE A 111 -1.14 -9.88 18.92
CA ILE A 111 -0.11 -9.01 19.53
C ILE A 111 1.29 -9.49 19.20
N LEU A 112 1.54 -10.80 19.32
CA LEU A 112 2.84 -11.39 19.00
C LEU A 112 3.19 -11.25 17.52
N ALA A 113 2.23 -11.45 16.63
CA ALA A 113 2.42 -11.30 15.18
C ALA A 113 2.76 -9.85 14.79
N ILE A 114 2.04 -8.89 15.38
CA ILE A 114 2.28 -7.46 15.13
C ILE A 114 3.66 -7.03 15.69
N ASP A 115 4.02 -7.47 16.90
CA ASP A 115 5.32 -7.17 17.52
C ASP A 115 6.49 -7.76 16.72
N TRP A 116 6.32 -8.99 16.25
CA TRP A 116 7.32 -9.64 15.40
C TRP A 116 7.48 -8.94 14.04
N ALA A 117 6.35 -8.61 13.36
CA ALA A 117 6.39 -7.91 12.10
C ALA A 117 7.05 -6.53 12.23
N SER A 118 6.83 -5.84 13.37
CA SER A 118 7.45 -4.53 13.64
C SER A 118 8.96 -4.59 13.83
N LYS A 119 9.49 -5.73 14.31
CA LYS A 119 10.93 -5.91 14.54
C LYS A 119 11.69 -6.35 13.30
N GLN A 120 11.01 -7.03 12.38
CA GLN A 120 11.64 -7.56 11.15
C GLN A 120 11.63 -6.57 9.98
N THR A 121 10.78 -5.56 10.02
CA THR A 121 10.57 -4.68 8.88
C THR A 121 10.87 -3.23 9.28
N ASP A 122 11.77 -2.59 8.54
CA ASP A 122 12.04 -1.14 8.65
C ASP A 122 10.85 -0.29 8.11
N ASN A 123 9.66 -0.89 8.15
CA ASN A 123 8.47 -0.34 7.54
C ASN A 123 7.85 0.73 8.45
N LYS A 124 7.80 1.96 7.96
CA LYS A 124 7.26 3.14 8.66
C LYS A 124 5.82 2.95 9.19
N LEU A 125 5.05 2.00 8.63
CA LEU A 125 3.69 1.70 9.06
C LEU A 125 3.62 0.90 10.37
N LEU A 126 4.65 0.07 10.65
CA LEU A 126 4.73 -0.74 11.85
C LEU A 126 5.70 -0.14 12.89
N GLN A 127 5.90 1.17 12.84
CA GLN A 127 6.67 1.87 13.84
C GLN A 127 5.95 1.84 15.20
N GLN A 128 6.72 1.99 16.29
CA GLN A 128 6.18 1.98 17.66
C GLN A 128 4.98 2.91 17.89
N LYS A 129 4.85 3.99 17.10
CA LYS A 129 3.74 4.95 17.20
C LYS A 129 2.41 4.43 16.64
N THR A 130 2.43 3.50 15.69
CA THR A 130 1.21 2.97 15.03
C THR A 130 0.77 1.61 15.57
N LEU A 131 1.66 0.88 16.26
CA LEU A 131 1.35 -0.41 16.87
C LEU A 131 0.11 -0.39 17.78
N PRO A 132 -0.08 0.62 18.68
CA PRO A 132 -1.26 0.67 19.53
C PRO A 132 -2.57 0.76 18.75
N LEU A 133 -2.56 1.43 17.60
CA LEU A 133 -3.74 1.54 16.74
C LEU A 133 -4.16 0.16 16.19
N PHE A 134 -3.24 -0.59 15.61
CA PHE A 134 -3.52 -1.94 15.08
C PHE A 134 -3.95 -2.90 16.19
N ASN A 135 -3.30 -2.85 17.35
CA ASN A 135 -3.67 -3.66 18.50
C ASN A 135 -5.10 -3.33 19.00
N ASN A 136 -5.46 -2.05 19.06
CA ASN A 136 -6.78 -1.64 19.53
C ASN A 136 -7.88 -2.00 18.51
N LEU A 137 -7.64 -1.76 17.21
CA LEU A 137 -8.57 -2.18 16.16
C LEU A 137 -8.77 -3.71 16.15
N GLY A 138 -7.69 -4.48 16.30
CA GLY A 138 -7.76 -5.93 16.41
C GLY A 138 -8.56 -6.39 17.62
N LYS A 139 -8.37 -5.78 18.80
CA LYS A 139 -9.16 -6.08 20.01
C LYS A 139 -10.63 -5.74 19.86
N ILE A 140 -10.96 -4.59 19.23
CA ILE A 140 -12.34 -4.20 18.95
C ILE A 140 -12.99 -5.23 18.01
N ALA A 141 -12.32 -5.59 16.92
CA ALA A 141 -12.82 -6.60 16.00
C ALA A 141 -13.05 -7.95 16.70
N LEU A 142 -12.08 -8.42 17.48
CA LEU A 142 -12.21 -9.66 18.27
C LEU A 142 -13.34 -9.58 19.27
N GLY A 143 -13.55 -8.43 19.92
CA GLY A 143 -14.67 -8.21 20.84
C GLY A 143 -16.03 -8.31 20.14
N LEU A 144 -16.16 -7.71 18.96
CA LEU A 144 -17.38 -7.79 18.15
C LEU A 144 -17.67 -9.23 17.69
N PHE A 145 -16.65 -9.93 17.16
CA PHE A 145 -16.79 -11.33 16.79
C PHE A 145 -17.11 -12.23 17.98
N GLY A 146 -16.47 -11.99 19.13
CA GLY A 146 -16.74 -12.73 20.35
C GLY A 146 -18.17 -12.55 20.83
N THR A 147 -18.66 -11.33 20.85
CA THR A 147 -20.04 -11.02 21.22
C THR A 147 -21.03 -11.71 20.28
N TYR A 148 -20.74 -11.69 18.97
CA TYR A 148 -21.53 -12.40 17.99
C TYR A 148 -21.66 -13.91 18.30
N PHE A 149 -20.53 -14.60 18.53
CA PHE A 149 -20.53 -16.04 18.81
C PHE A 149 -21.16 -16.36 20.18
N ILE A 150 -21.01 -15.48 21.17
CA ILE A 150 -21.67 -15.64 22.47
C ILE A 150 -23.19 -15.56 22.27
N PHE A 151 -23.72 -14.56 21.59
CA PHE A 151 -25.16 -14.45 21.33
C PHE A 151 -25.69 -15.67 20.56
N LEU A 152 -24.93 -16.14 19.55
CA LEU A 152 -25.28 -17.36 18.83
C LEU A 152 -25.34 -18.59 19.75
N SER A 153 -24.44 -18.69 20.75
CA SER A 153 -24.41 -19.82 21.69
C SER A 153 -25.59 -19.82 22.69
N TRP A 154 -26.24 -18.66 22.86
CA TRP A 154 -27.41 -18.47 23.68
C TRP A 154 -28.72 -18.37 22.87
N ASP A 155 -28.68 -18.75 21.59
CA ASP A 155 -29.82 -18.69 20.66
C ASP A 155 -30.53 -17.32 20.62
N ILE A 156 -29.76 -16.24 20.92
CA ILE A 156 -30.25 -14.87 20.86
C ILE A 156 -30.35 -14.43 19.40
N ASN A 157 -31.52 -13.99 18.99
CA ASN A 157 -31.72 -13.46 17.64
C ASN A 157 -31.06 -12.08 17.49
N ILE A 158 -29.99 -12.04 16.74
CA ILE A 158 -29.19 -10.83 16.52
C ILE A 158 -29.40 -10.20 15.13
N ASN A 159 -30.40 -10.64 14.37
CA ASN A 159 -30.63 -10.14 13.02
C ASN A 159 -30.82 -8.62 12.99
N GLY A 160 -31.55 -8.05 13.97
CA GLY A 160 -31.70 -6.60 14.10
C GLY A 160 -30.37 -5.88 14.39
N ILE A 161 -29.51 -6.46 15.23
CA ILE A 161 -28.17 -5.92 15.53
C ILE A 161 -27.28 -5.98 14.28
N LEU A 162 -27.31 -7.10 13.55
CA LEU A 162 -26.56 -7.26 12.31
C LEU A 162 -27.02 -6.28 11.23
N ALA A 163 -28.33 -6.07 11.08
CA ALA A 163 -28.86 -5.08 10.15
C ALA A 163 -28.38 -3.66 10.49
N SER A 164 -28.45 -3.27 11.77
CA SER A 164 -27.96 -1.97 12.24
C SER A 164 -26.44 -1.82 12.07
N ALA A 165 -25.67 -2.88 12.39
CA ALA A 165 -24.24 -2.91 12.19
C ALA A 165 -23.87 -2.81 10.69
N GLY A 166 -24.68 -3.40 9.82
CA GLY A 166 -24.53 -3.28 8.36
C GLY A 166 -24.66 -1.83 7.88
N VAL A 167 -25.68 -1.13 8.35
CA VAL A 167 -25.86 0.31 8.03
C VAL A 167 -24.67 1.14 8.54
N LEU A 168 -24.25 0.92 9.79
CA LEU A 168 -23.05 1.58 10.35
C LEU A 168 -21.78 1.23 9.54
N GLY A 169 -21.66 -0.01 9.09
CA GLY A 169 -20.55 -0.45 8.23
C GLY A 169 -20.49 0.31 6.91
N VAL A 170 -21.64 0.54 6.27
CA VAL A 170 -21.71 1.37 5.04
C VAL A 170 -21.29 2.81 5.33
N VAL A 171 -21.77 3.42 6.41
CA VAL A 171 -21.40 4.80 6.79
C VAL A 171 -19.90 4.90 7.05
N LEU A 172 -19.34 3.97 7.82
CA LEU A 172 -17.90 3.93 8.11
C LEU A 172 -17.07 3.65 6.85
N GLY A 173 -17.55 2.77 5.96
CA GLY A 173 -16.92 2.49 4.67
C GLY A 173 -16.88 3.73 3.78
N LEU A 174 -17.95 4.49 3.70
CA LEU A 174 -17.98 5.75 2.95
C LEU A 174 -17.04 6.79 3.57
N ALA A 175 -16.99 6.88 4.90
CA ALA A 175 -16.07 7.78 5.60
C ALA A 175 -14.58 7.39 5.39
N ALA A 176 -14.29 6.12 5.23
CA ALA A 176 -12.92 5.60 5.00
C ALA A 176 -12.53 5.56 3.51
N LYS A 177 -13.45 5.83 2.57
CA LYS A 177 -13.28 5.66 1.12
C LYS A 177 -11.98 6.27 0.61
N ASP A 178 -11.72 7.53 0.95
CA ASP A 178 -10.54 8.25 0.44
C ASP A 178 -9.23 7.69 0.99
N THR A 179 -9.24 7.24 2.24
CA THR A 179 -8.06 6.59 2.85
C THR A 179 -7.74 5.28 2.14
N VAL A 180 -8.76 4.47 1.87
CA VAL A 180 -8.63 3.18 1.17
C VAL A 180 -8.21 3.41 -0.28
N ALA A 181 -8.78 4.40 -0.97
CA ALA A 181 -8.41 4.78 -2.32
C ALA A 181 -6.92 5.17 -2.43
N ASN A 182 -6.42 5.99 -1.49
CA ASN A 182 -5.02 6.37 -1.46
C ASN A 182 -4.08 5.20 -1.20
N PHE A 183 -4.49 4.26 -0.35
CA PHE A 183 -3.72 3.06 -0.06
C PHE A 183 -3.58 2.16 -1.30
N PHE A 184 -4.69 1.85 -1.98
CA PHE A 184 -4.65 1.06 -3.21
C PHE A 184 -3.90 1.77 -4.33
N ALA A 185 -4.11 3.08 -4.50
CA ALA A 185 -3.36 3.87 -5.46
C ALA A 185 -1.84 3.78 -5.20
N GLY A 186 -1.42 3.84 -3.93
CA GLY A 186 0.00 3.66 -3.57
C GLY A 186 0.54 2.29 -3.95
N ILE A 187 -0.22 1.22 -3.72
CA ILE A 187 0.16 -0.14 -4.13
C ILE A 187 0.30 -0.22 -5.66
N PHE A 188 -0.66 0.30 -6.42
CA PHE A 188 -0.61 0.27 -7.89
C PHE A 188 0.54 1.11 -8.44
N LEU A 189 0.78 2.31 -7.90
CA LEU A 189 1.93 3.13 -8.29
C LEU A 189 3.28 2.43 -8.05
N MET A 190 3.39 1.67 -6.95
CA MET A 190 4.59 0.87 -6.66
C MET A 190 4.69 -0.36 -7.56
N ALA A 191 3.58 -1.01 -7.89
CA ALA A 191 3.56 -2.22 -8.73
C ALA A 191 3.83 -1.89 -10.20
N ASP A 192 3.13 -0.90 -10.77
CA ASP A 192 3.26 -0.50 -12.17
C ASP A 192 4.49 0.39 -12.41
N SER A 193 4.98 1.05 -11.35
CA SER A 193 6.18 1.89 -11.36
C SER A 193 6.24 2.88 -12.54
N PRO A 194 5.21 3.71 -12.78
CA PRO A 194 5.23 4.69 -13.87
C PRO A 194 6.34 5.74 -13.69
N PHE A 195 6.85 5.86 -12.51
CA PHE A 195 8.02 6.64 -12.11
C PHE A 195 8.68 6.02 -10.88
N LYS A 196 9.92 6.38 -10.60
CA LYS A 196 10.72 5.91 -9.47
C LYS A 196 11.17 7.08 -8.59
N GLU A 197 11.64 6.77 -7.39
CA GLU A 197 12.31 7.78 -6.55
C GLU A 197 13.55 8.30 -7.28
N GLY A 198 13.67 9.62 -7.36
CA GLY A 198 14.69 10.31 -8.13
C GLY A 198 14.26 10.76 -9.53
N ASP A 199 13.15 10.26 -10.09
CA ASP A 199 12.64 10.71 -11.38
C ASP A 199 12.12 12.16 -11.30
N TYR A 200 12.30 12.90 -12.40
CA TYR A 200 11.76 14.24 -12.55
C TYR A 200 10.46 14.19 -13.33
N ILE A 201 9.36 14.54 -12.66
CA ILE A 201 8.01 14.39 -13.25
C ILE A 201 7.25 15.71 -13.23
N LEU A 202 6.30 15.81 -14.18
CA LEU A 202 5.31 16.88 -14.26
C LEU A 202 3.92 16.24 -14.15
N LEU A 203 3.13 16.70 -13.20
CA LEU A 203 1.75 16.31 -13.01
C LEU A 203 0.80 17.24 -13.80
N GLU A 204 -0.38 16.75 -14.09
CA GLU A 204 -1.42 17.53 -14.80
C GLU A 204 -1.83 18.79 -14.03
N THR A 205 -1.77 18.75 -12.72
CA THR A 205 -2.02 19.86 -11.81
C THR A 205 -0.96 20.98 -11.88
N GLY A 206 0.15 20.71 -12.59
CA GLY A 206 1.22 21.69 -12.84
C GLY A 206 2.43 21.56 -11.94
N GLU A 207 2.38 20.74 -10.90
CA GLU A 207 3.54 20.47 -10.04
C GLU A 207 4.62 19.75 -10.82
N ARG A 208 5.84 20.28 -10.73
CA ARG A 208 7.01 19.74 -11.41
C ARG A 208 8.18 19.63 -10.43
N GLY A 209 8.77 18.45 -10.34
CA GLY A 209 9.87 18.22 -9.42
C GLY A 209 10.35 16.79 -9.36
N TYR A 210 11.29 16.53 -8.47
CA TYR A 210 11.78 15.19 -8.18
C TYR A 210 10.85 14.41 -7.28
N VAL A 211 10.69 13.14 -7.57
CA VAL A 211 10.08 12.18 -6.66
C VAL A 211 11.07 11.93 -5.51
N LYS A 212 10.83 12.53 -4.35
CA LYS A 212 11.69 12.37 -3.17
C LYS A 212 11.48 11.06 -2.47
N SER A 213 10.21 10.64 -2.29
CA SER A 213 9.86 9.35 -1.71
C SER A 213 8.43 8.97 -2.04
N MET A 214 8.23 7.67 -2.23
CA MET A 214 6.91 7.07 -2.44
C MET A 214 6.45 6.39 -1.15
N GLY A 215 5.37 6.90 -0.56
CA GLY A 215 4.74 6.28 0.62
C GLY A 215 3.48 5.54 0.24
N LEU A 216 2.91 4.78 1.17
CA LEU A 216 1.72 3.97 0.95
C LEU A 216 0.46 4.82 0.66
N ARG A 217 0.36 6.01 1.26
CA ARG A 217 -0.79 6.92 1.12
C ARG A 217 -0.50 8.15 0.27
N SER A 218 0.74 8.60 0.24
CA SER A 218 1.14 9.84 -0.41
C SER A 218 2.57 9.76 -0.92
N THR A 219 2.83 10.46 -2.02
CA THR A 219 4.15 10.64 -2.61
C THR A 219 4.64 12.06 -2.35
N ARG A 220 5.93 12.21 -2.09
CA ARG A 220 6.59 13.50 -1.81
C ARG A 220 7.43 13.89 -2.99
N PHE A 221 7.27 15.15 -3.38
CA PHE A 221 8.03 15.80 -4.45
C PHE A 221 8.87 16.94 -3.91
N LEU A 222 10.03 17.13 -4.48
CA LEU A 222 10.86 18.30 -4.24
C LEU A 222 10.86 19.16 -5.51
N THR A 223 10.32 20.36 -5.42
CA THR A 223 10.28 21.30 -6.54
C THR A 223 11.64 21.93 -6.78
N ARG A 224 11.75 22.73 -7.86
CA ARG A 224 12.98 23.52 -8.17
C ARG A 224 13.30 24.60 -7.14
N ASP A 225 12.29 25.00 -6.38
CA ASP A 225 12.41 26.04 -5.35
C ASP A 225 12.70 25.43 -3.98
N ASP A 226 13.16 24.17 -3.94
CA ASP A 226 13.41 23.37 -2.73
C ASP A 226 12.20 23.22 -1.80
N ILE A 227 10.99 23.31 -2.37
CA ILE A 227 9.74 23.14 -1.63
C ILE A 227 9.31 21.66 -1.71
N GLU A 228 9.08 21.04 -0.55
CA GLU A 228 8.52 19.71 -0.48
C GLU A 228 6.99 19.75 -0.60
N ILE A 229 6.45 19.12 -1.62
CA ILE A 229 5.02 18.95 -1.84
C ILE A 229 4.64 17.50 -1.54
N THR A 230 3.61 17.30 -0.73
CA THR A 230 3.05 15.97 -0.45
C THR A 230 1.71 15.82 -1.16
N ILE A 231 1.62 14.88 -2.09
CA ILE A 231 0.42 14.64 -2.90
C ILE A 231 -0.17 13.27 -2.54
N PRO A 232 -1.49 13.18 -2.27
CA PRO A 232 -2.16 11.90 -2.07
C PRO A 232 -2.04 10.99 -3.29
N ASN A 233 -1.77 9.71 -3.09
CA ASN A 233 -1.53 8.77 -4.19
C ASN A 233 -2.73 8.63 -5.13
N SER A 234 -3.97 8.74 -4.62
CA SER A 234 -5.18 8.69 -5.45
C SER A 234 -5.24 9.83 -6.46
N VAL A 235 -4.73 11.02 -6.12
CA VAL A 235 -4.64 12.18 -7.04
C VAL A 235 -3.65 11.88 -8.15
N ILE A 236 -2.48 11.37 -7.80
CA ILE A 236 -1.43 11.02 -8.76
C ILE A 236 -1.92 9.92 -9.71
N ALA A 237 -2.48 8.83 -9.16
CA ALA A 237 -2.94 7.69 -9.95
C ALA A 237 -4.09 8.02 -10.92
N SER A 238 -4.89 9.05 -10.61
CA SER A 238 -5.99 9.51 -11.47
C SER A 238 -5.58 10.61 -12.44
N SER A 239 -4.37 11.16 -12.34
CA SER A 239 -3.88 12.25 -13.19
C SER A 239 -2.95 11.75 -14.30
N LYS A 240 -2.78 12.57 -15.34
CA LYS A 240 -1.75 12.35 -16.35
C LYS A 240 -0.38 12.62 -15.73
N ILE A 241 0.52 11.66 -15.84
CA ILE A 241 1.90 11.75 -15.38
C ILE A 241 2.81 11.91 -16.59
N VAL A 242 3.63 12.94 -16.63
CA VAL A 242 4.70 13.09 -17.62
C VAL A 242 6.02 12.84 -16.90
N ASN A 243 6.61 11.67 -17.12
CA ASN A 243 7.91 11.35 -16.58
C ASN A 243 9.00 11.85 -17.55
N GLU A 244 9.70 12.91 -17.17
CA GLU A 244 10.75 13.54 -17.97
C GLU A 244 12.08 12.79 -17.88
N SER A 245 12.23 11.89 -16.87
CA SER A 245 13.39 10.99 -16.72
C SER A 245 13.10 9.56 -17.18
N GLY A 246 11.86 9.24 -17.54
CA GLY A 246 11.41 7.89 -17.87
C GLY A 246 11.66 7.44 -19.32
N GLY A 247 12.51 8.14 -20.08
CA GLY A 247 12.91 7.73 -21.43
C GLY A 247 13.87 6.53 -21.43
N PRO A 248 14.24 6.00 -22.62
CA PRO A 248 15.24 4.95 -22.74
C PRO A 248 16.60 5.34 -22.14
N GLU A 249 16.89 6.62 -22.13
CA GLU A 249 18.04 7.28 -21.51
C GLU A 249 17.50 8.47 -20.71
N ASP A 250 18.17 8.82 -19.60
CA ASP A 250 17.80 9.96 -18.75
C ASP A 250 18.10 11.31 -19.41
N ILE A 251 17.66 11.48 -20.66
CA ILE A 251 17.90 12.64 -21.49
C ILE A 251 16.59 13.28 -21.93
N GLU A 252 16.57 14.61 -21.88
CA GLU A 252 15.44 15.40 -22.38
C GLU A 252 15.82 16.12 -23.68
N ARG A 253 14.95 16.06 -24.70
CA ARG A 253 15.09 16.86 -25.90
C ARG A 253 14.51 18.25 -25.72
N VAL A 254 15.38 19.26 -25.73
CA VAL A 254 15.02 20.68 -25.64
C VAL A 254 14.86 21.28 -27.03
N ARG A 255 13.99 22.26 -27.14
CA ARG A 255 13.72 23.01 -28.38
C ARG A 255 13.79 24.48 -28.11
N ILE A 256 14.65 25.19 -28.87
CA ILE A 256 14.70 26.64 -28.88
C ILE A 256 14.20 27.10 -30.25
N THR A 257 13.14 27.91 -30.26
CA THR A 257 12.60 28.49 -31.49
C THR A 257 13.08 29.92 -31.59
N LEU A 258 13.63 30.27 -32.74
CA LEU A 258 14.14 31.60 -33.04
C LEU A 258 13.80 32.01 -34.48
N MET A 259 13.93 33.27 -34.78
CA MET A 259 13.66 33.84 -36.11
C MET A 259 14.86 34.63 -36.61
N ILE A 260 15.18 34.46 -37.90
CA ILE A 260 16.21 35.20 -38.59
C ILE A 260 15.61 35.99 -39.75
N ALA A 261 16.23 37.11 -40.16
CA ALA A 261 15.74 37.90 -41.26
C ALA A 261 15.83 37.16 -42.59
N TYR A 262 14.94 37.51 -43.52
CA TYR A 262 15.06 37.06 -44.90
C TYR A 262 16.38 37.59 -45.50
N GLY A 263 17.03 36.77 -46.31
CA GLY A 263 18.35 37.07 -46.90
C GLY A 263 19.53 36.61 -46.08
N SER A 264 19.32 36.09 -44.86
CA SER A 264 20.40 35.46 -44.08
C SER A 264 20.84 34.15 -44.72
N ASP A 265 22.13 33.82 -44.62
CA ASP A 265 22.65 32.50 -45.03
C ASP A 265 22.19 31.46 -44.03
N ILE A 266 21.28 30.59 -44.50
CA ILE A 266 20.61 29.57 -43.67
C ILE A 266 21.58 28.50 -43.18
N ASP A 267 22.53 28.12 -44.03
CA ASP A 267 23.46 27.03 -43.71
C ASP A 267 24.52 27.50 -42.73
N GLU A 268 25.03 28.72 -42.90
CA GLU A 268 25.91 29.36 -41.91
C GLU A 268 25.23 29.48 -40.54
N VAL A 269 23.98 29.94 -40.50
CA VAL A 269 23.21 30.04 -39.25
C VAL A 269 22.96 28.69 -38.61
N LYS A 270 22.66 27.65 -39.39
CA LYS A 270 22.48 26.29 -38.85
C LYS A 270 23.74 25.74 -38.21
N ASP A 271 24.90 25.93 -38.85
CA ASP A 271 26.18 25.44 -38.35
C ASP A 271 26.61 26.22 -37.10
N LEU A 272 26.38 27.53 -37.08
CA LEU A 272 26.62 28.36 -35.91
C LEU A 272 25.79 27.90 -34.71
N LEU A 273 24.47 27.71 -34.90
CA LEU A 273 23.57 27.24 -33.84
C LEU A 273 23.95 25.87 -33.29
N LYS A 274 24.34 24.92 -34.16
CA LYS A 274 24.89 23.63 -33.73
C LYS A 274 26.14 23.78 -32.90
N SER A 275 27.08 24.61 -33.35
CA SER A 275 28.34 24.83 -32.65
C SER A 275 28.11 25.44 -31.25
N ILE A 276 27.14 26.34 -31.12
CA ILE A 276 26.77 26.94 -29.83
C ILE A 276 26.23 25.87 -28.89
N ALA A 277 25.32 25.00 -29.38
CA ALA A 277 24.76 23.95 -28.57
C ALA A 277 25.84 22.96 -28.08
N LEU A 278 26.74 22.53 -28.98
CA LEU A 278 27.80 21.57 -28.64
C LEU A 278 28.86 22.11 -27.67
N LYS A 279 29.01 23.43 -27.56
CA LYS A 279 29.91 24.05 -26.59
C LYS A 279 29.37 24.08 -25.15
N ASN A 280 28.12 23.78 -24.97
CA ASN A 280 27.50 23.79 -23.64
C ASN A 280 27.63 22.41 -22.96
N ASP A 281 28.29 22.38 -21.79
CA ASP A 281 28.56 21.14 -21.04
C ASP A 281 27.32 20.31 -20.64
N ASN A 282 26.15 20.94 -20.62
CA ASN A 282 24.89 20.22 -20.31
C ASN A 282 24.22 19.60 -21.53
N VAL A 283 24.74 19.88 -22.75
CA VAL A 283 24.23 19.34 -24.01
C VAL A 283 24.96 18.07 -24.37
N GLN A 284 24.24 17.05 -24.77
CA GLN A 284 24.83 15.82 -25.28
C GLN A 284 25.36 15.97 -26.70
N ASN A 285 26.47 15.28 -26.98
CA ASN A 285 27.02 15.20 -28.33
C ASN A 285 26.23 14.19 -29.20
N GLU A 286 25.70 13.13 -28.57
CA GLU A 286 24.87 12.12 -29.22
C GLU A 286 23.54 11.98 -28.47
N PRO A 287 22.39 12.15 -29.14
CA PRO A 287 22.22 12.53 -30.56
C PRO A 287 22.67 13.97 -30.84
N GLU A 288 23.36 14.16 -31.98
CA GLU A 288 23.89 15.48 -32.39
C GLU A 288 22.78 16.55 -32.44
N PRO A 289 23.03 17.78 -31.95
CA PRO A 289 22.12 18.91 -32.10
C PRO A 289 21.74 19.16 -33.56
N ARG A 290 20.48 19.46 -33.78
CA ARG A 290 19.91 19.64 -35.12
C ARG A 290 19.17 20.96 -35.24
N VAL A 291 19.34 21.65 -36.38
CA VAL A 291 18.55 22.84 -36.69
C VAL A 291 17.54 22.52 -37.79
N ARG A 292 16.30 22.84 -37.54
CA ARG A 292 15.19 22.64 -38.51
C ARG A 292 14.66 23.96 -38.96
N PHE A 293 14.55 24.16 -40.27
CA PHE A 293 13.73 25.20 -40.86
C PHE A 293 12.26 24.80 -40.64
N ARG A 294 11.48 25.67 -40.06
CA ARG A 294 10.08 25.36 -39.72
C ARG A 294 9.09 25.96 -40.69
N GLU A 295 9.22 27.26 -40.90
CA GLU A 295 8.29 27.97 -41.75
C GLU A 295 8.88 29.31 -42.22
N PHE A 296 8.34 29.82 -43.32
CA PHE A 296 8.49 31.22 -43.72
C PHE A 296 7.44 32.03 -42.94
N ALA A 297 7.87 32.82 -41.97
CA ALA A 297 6.98 33.62 -41.14
C ALA A 297 6.83 35.00 -41.71
N GLU A 298 5.87 35.81 -41.16
CA GLU A 298 5.56 37.16 -41.68
C GLU A 298 6.79 38.11 -41.77
N SER A 299 7.73 38.03 -40.85
CA SER A 299 8.84 38.95 -40.81
C SER A 299 10.21 38.29 -40.95
N GLY A 300 10.27 36.98 -41.20
CA GLY A 300 11.53 36.23 -41.29
C GLY A 300 11.37 34.73 -41.37
N ILE A 301 12.48 34.05 -41.24
CA ILE A 301 12.58 32.60 -41.28
C ILE A 301 12.61 32.03 -39.88
N LYS A 302 11.67 31.14 -39.55
CA LYS A 302 11.57 30.47 -38.27
C LYS A 302 12.41 29.20 -38.24
N LEU A 303 13.41 29.18 -37.41
CA LEU A 303 14.29 28.04 -37.15
C LEU A 303 14.03 27.47 -35.80
N GLN A 304 14.32 26.18 -35.65
CA GLN A 304 14.25 25.49 -34.38
C GLN A 304 15.53 24.69 -34.15
N LEU A 305 16.27 25.07 -33.11
CA LEU A 305 17.39 24.32 -32.58
C LEU A 305 16.87 23.23 -31.64
N LEU A 306 17.23 21.98 -31.93
CA LEU A 306 16.90 20.81 -31.14
C LEU A 306 18.19 20.21 -30.60
N PHE A 307 18.25 19.99 -29.31
CA PHE A 307 19.39 19.37 -28.64
C PHE A 307 18.92 18.56 -27.44
N TRP A 308 19.76 17.66 -26.94
CA TRP A 308 19.47 16.81 -25.80
C TRP A 308 20.32 17.23 -24.62
N ILE A 309 19.70 17.21 -23.44
CA ILE A 309 20.37 17.54 -22.18
C ILE A 309 20.40 16.32 -21.26
N TYR A 310 21.46 16.20 -20.46
CA TYR A 310 21.65 15.07 -19.55
C TYR A 310 20.63 15.00 -18.43
N LYS A 311 20.10 16.16 -17.99
CA LYS A 311 19.23 16.25 -16.84
C LYS A 311 18.11 17.27 -17.05
N PRO A 312 16.83 16.84 -16.96
CA PRO A 312 15.66 17.73 -17.15
C PRO A 312 15.66 18.96 -16.24
N GLU A 313 16.17 18.82 -15.01
CA GLU A 313 16.26 19.94 -14.06
C GLU A 313 17.10 21.11 -14.56
N LYS A 314 18.12 20.82 -15.37
CA LYS A 314 19.05 21.84 -15.91
C LYS A 314 18.53 22.56 -17.15
N ARG A 315 17.34 22.15 -17.66
CA ARG A 315 16.75 22.72 -18.87
C ARG A 315 16.72 24.25 -18.86
N GLY A 316 16.22 24.85 -17.77
CA GLY A 316 16.12 26.32 -17.67
C GLY A 316 17.45 27.01 -17.81
N ARG A 317 18.44 26.57 -17.05
CA ARG A 317 19.81 27.14 -17.09
C ARG A 317 20.50 26.94 -18.44
N THR A 318 20.28 25.75 -19.04
CA THR A 318 20.88 25.46 -20.36
C THR A 318 20.24 26.28 -21.47
N VAL A 319 18.92 26.47 -21.46
CA VAL A 319 18.20 27.32 -22.42
C VAL A 319 18.63 28.77 -22.29
N ASP A 320 18.76 29.29 -21.08
CA ASP A 320 19.26 30.67 -20.82
C ASP A 320 20.66 30.86 -21.35
N ALA A 321 21.59 29.96 -21.03
CA ALA A 321 22.99 30.04 -21.49
C ALA A 321 23.09 30.00 -23.03
N ILE A 322 22.34 29.08 -23.67
CA ILE A 322 22.34 28.96 -25.13
C ILE A 322 21.69 30.17 -25.79
N ASN A 323 20.57 30.70 -25.30
CA ASN A 323 19.93 31.90 -25.84
C ASN A 323 20.86 33.13 -25.71
N THR A 324 21.55 33.26 -24.58
CA THR A 324 22.52 34.34 -24.38
C THR A 324 23.67 34.24 -25.37
N GLU A 325 24.19 33.03 -25.61
CA GLU A 325 25.30 32.83 -26.56
C GLU A 325 24.82 33.04 -28.01
N ILE A 326 23.62 32.56 -28.36
CA ILE A 326 22.99 32.85 -29.68
C ILE A 326 22.93 34.34 -29.92
N TYR A 327 22.42 35.10 -28.95
CA TYR A 327 22.30 36.57 -29.10
C TYR A 327 23.66 37.24 -29.33
N LYS A 328 24.72 36.87 -28.59
CA LYS A 328 26.07 37.40 -28.74
C LYS A 328 26.65 37.03 -30.10
N ARG A 329 26.58 35.77 -30.51
CA ARG A 329 27.13 35.27 -31.78
C ARG A 329 26.39 35.84 -32.98
N PHE A 330 25.07 36.03 -32.90
CA PHE A 330 24.34 36.70 -33.98
C PHE A 330 24.77 38.12 -34.19
N LYS A 331 25.04 38.84 -33.09
CA LYS A 331 25.58 40.20 -33.17
C LYS A 331 26.98 40.23 -33.77
N GLU A 332 27.86 39.30 -33.39
CA GLU A 332 29.24 39.21 -33.91
C GLU A 332 29.26 38.87 -35.42
N ASN A 333 28.40 37.96 -35.88
CA ASN A 333 28.33 37.50 -37.26
C ASN A 333 27.31 38.32 -38.10
N GLN A 334 26.83 39.46 -37.60
CA GLN A 334 25.88 40.35 -38.30
C GLN A 334 24.57 39.63 -38.76
N ILE A 335 24.17 38.56 -38.05
CA ILE A 335 22.93 37.88 -38.31
C ILE A 335 21.78 38.67 -37.66
N THR A 336 20.86 39.14 -38.51
CA THR A 336 19.76 40.01 -38.07
C THR A 336 18.58 39.20 -37.49
N ILE A 337 18.20 39.53 -36.25
CA ILE A 337 16.93 39.08 -35.66
C ILE A 337 15.86 40.07 -36.12
N PRO A 338 14.87 39.65 -36.92
CA PRO A 338 13.92 40.57 -37.51
C PRO A 338 12.96 41.14 -36.49
N TYR A 339 12.70 42.43 -36.63
CA TYR A 339 11.53 43.08 -35.99
C TYR A 339 10.25 42.76 -36.76
N PRO A 340 9.05 42.84 -36.16
CA PRO A 340 7.82 42.84 -36.91
C PRO A 340 7.86 43.93 -37.98
N THR A 341 7.73 43.52 -39.25
CA THR A 341 7.86 44.42 -40.40
C THR A 341 6.55 44.56 -41.12
N MET A 342 6.10 45.80 -41.37
CA MET A 342 4.92 46.11 -42.14
C MET A 342 5.27 47.03 -43.28
N ARG A 343 4.85 46.66 -44.51
CA ARG A 343 4.98 47.55 -45.66
C ARG A 343 3.75 48.48 -45.75
N VAL A 344 3.98 49.78 -45.54
CA VAL A 344 2.95 50.81 -45.67
C VAL A 344 3.02 51.37 -47.10
N LEU A 345 1.95 51.21 -47.88
CA LEU A 345 1.81 51.83 -49.17
C LEU A 345 1.10 53.17 -48.97
N MET A 346 1.82 54.27 -49.20
CA MET A 346 1.17 55.59 -49.21
C MET A 346 0.70 55.87 -50.61
N PRO A 347 -0.55 56.39 -50.81
CA PRO A 347 -0.99 56.84 -52.10
C PRO A 347 -0.12 58.00 -52.58
N ASP A 348 0.24 57.92 -53.85
CA ASP A 348 0.97 59.03 -54.51
C ASP A 348 0.13 60.31 -54.42
N LYS A 349 0.75 61.42 -54.02
CA LYS A 349 0.10 62.76 -53.97
C LYS A 349 -0.18 63.24 -55.33
#